data_467b028ca6d58850d01822455747bd01
#
_entry.id   467b028ca6d58850d01822455747bd01
#
_cell.length_a   1.000
_cell.length_b   1.000
_cell.length_c   1.000
_cell.angle_alpha   90.00
_cell.angle_beta   90.00
_cell.angle_gamma   90.00
#
_symmetry.space_group_name_H-M   'P 1'
#
loop_
_entity.id
_entity.type
_entity.pdbx_description
1 polymer ?
#
loop_
_entity_poly.entity_id
_entity_poly.type
_entity_poly.pdbx_seq_one_letter_code
_entity_poly.pdbx_strand_id
1 'polypeptide(L)'
;MAVKKLQLIQELPEFDMPDKYKADIWKVTSWEIYTNATEKCQQVWDRRSAISDGNFDFTKCENLYIREELKYIVSLSFEKGLKISSISEIYDRMKIIFGFVNKDLGIYSITEYENRIHEFEMFLSQEWGNKVTIKSSPYINKNMEKVELTRSNRAITLFKLCIKTINEYRNRNKSLMELDSWNYDVVVKYDSEAPKGKILHFENIVQPTMKQASKVFARFKLGTLNVSTIASYTHTVEVFSKWLADYDESIKHFDELIRDIIEDFFLYLRVESDISDHQCNVTILQLKVFFETIQLLEVQHAPDKILILPEDSTIKSKTESRYFTDEEAQNITNAIKYMNKTDGKMVFCLKVLGLRLSELRNLKPENIVQNDDGSYSLNIYQNKTKKEYLKPLTKEVSTILLSEIAKNKKRFNCEPEYVFLTDKGTKIEHSAFIRRMNMLFYEHKVKDRNGDLLRFQSHRFRATFATSLINAGYGAEATSKALGQTCLKSLMHYIHISDETTIRQLSPKLERDDYLIRNIQSMSMVEEIPQSQSVTKLCNGWCTRDITKLGVCKKANACISCSLFQPTIEHLNNYEMQLQEVNATIEVARQNEMDVILQSNLKLKEDLERIIKQVKERLDEKK
;
A
#
# COMPACT_ATOMS: atom_id res chain seq x y z
N MET A 1 59.82 16.50 19.06
CA MET A 1 59.49 15.32 19.95
C MET A 1 58.74 15.69 21.23
N ALA A 2 58.42 16.93 21.54
CA ALA A 2 57.73 17.33 22.78
C ALA A 2 56.21 17.47 22.67
N VAL A 3 55.61 17.45 21.46
CA VAL A 3 54.18 17.67 21.26
C VAL A 3 53.35 16.37 21.36
N LYS A 4 54.00 15.18 21.24
CA LYS A 4 53.33 13.88 21.33
C LYS A 4 52.93 13.41 22.76
N LYS A 5 53.32 14.11 23.81
CA LYS A 5 53.12 13.68 25.21
C LYS A 5 51.97 14.35 25.96
N LEU A 6 51.28 15.30 25.32
CA LEU A 6 50.17 16.06 25.95
C LEU A 6 48.75 15.62 25.54
N GLN A 7 48.59 14.53 24.76
CA GLN A 7 47.30 14.12 24.19
C GLN A 7 46.55 13.00 24.97
N LEU A 8 47.03 12.59 26.11
CA LEU A 8 46.38 11.56 26.94
C LEU A 8 45.68 12.17 28.16
N ILE A 9 44.78 13.12 27.96
CA ILE A 9 43.96 13.70 29.04
C ILE A 9 42.49 13.17 29.01
N GLN A 10 42.05 12.55 27.95
CA GLN A 10 40.75 11.84 27.91
C GLN A 10 40.98 10.32 27.93
N GLU A 11 40.23 9.63 28.79
CA GLU A 11 40.19 8.17 28.78
C GLU A 11 39.66 7.66 27.41
N LEU A 12 40.25 6.55 26.94
CA LEU A 12 39.78 5.93 25.70
C LEU A 12 38.32 5.48 25.87
N PRO A 13 37.51 5.62 24.83
CA PRO A 13 36.10 5.20 24.91
C PRO A 13 36.02 3.68 25.13
N GLU A 14 35.30 3.26 26.16
CA GLU A 14 34.98 1.86 26.38
C GLU A 14 33.66 1.51 25.69
N PHE A 15 33.71 0.45 24.86
CA PHE A 15 32.54 -0.11 24.20
C PHE A 15 32.22 -1.48 24.78
N ASP A 16 30.93 -1.76 24.96
CA ASP A 16 30.45 -3.08 25.34
C ASP A 16 30.59 -4.04 24.15
N MET A 17 31.68 -4.78 24.12
CA MET A 17 31.97 -5.77 23.08
C MET A 17 32.72 -6.98 23.68
N PRO A 18 32.51 -8.19 23.11
CA PRO A 18 33.22 -9.40 23.52
C PRO A 18 34.74 -9.24 23.51
N ASP A 19 35.42 -9.91 24.44
CA ASP A 19 36.88 -9.79 24.63
C ASP A 19 37.69 -10.09 23.37
N LYS A 20 37.21 -11.03 22.52
CA LYS A 20 37.86 -11.35 21.23
C LYS A 20 38.05 -10.14 20.30
N TYR A 21 37.28 -9.06 20.50
CA TYR A 21 37.34 -7.83 19.69
C TYR A 21 38.14 -6.69 20.36
N LYS A 22 38.61 -6.86 21.57
CA LYS A 22 39.38 -5.83 22.29
C LYS A 22 40.81 -5.67 21.77
N ALA A 23 41.38 -6.75 21.24
CA ALA A 23 42.73 -6.69 20.65
C ALA A 23 42.78 -5.82 19.40
N ASP A 24 43.91 -5.23 19.09
CA ASP A 24 44.12 -4.41 17.87
C ASP A 24 44.31 -5.27 16.61
N ILE A 25 44.67 -6.53 16.77
CA ILE A 25 44.81 -7.49 15.66
C ILE A 25 43.91 -8.66 15.90
N TRP A 26 42.96 -8.92 14.95
CA TRP A 26 42.03 -10.00 15.03
C TRP A 26 42.42 -11.13 14.07
N LYS A 27 42.74 -12.29 14.63
CA LYS A 27 43.08 -13.51 13.87
C LYS A 27 41.81 -14.19 13.34
N VAL A 28 41.14 -13.57 12.40
CA VAL A 28 39.81 -14.00 11.89
C VAL A 28 39.85 -15.41 11.28
N THR A 29 40.97 -15.84 10.72
CA THR A 29 41.13 -17.17 10.15
C THR A 29 41.02 -18.30 11.18
N SER A 30 41.17 -17.98 12.46
CA SER A 30 40.96 -18.94 13.57
C SER A 30 39.51 -18.95 14.09
N TRP A 31 38.63 -18.09 13.59
CA TRP A 31 37.27 -17.99 14.07
C TRP A 31 36.31 -18.88 13.30
N GLU A 32 35.26 -19.37 13.98
CA GLU A 32 34.23 -20.24 13.39
C GLU A 32 33.57 -19.61 12.13
N ILE A 33 33.42 -18.31 12.09
CA ILE A 33 32.85 -17.61 10.94
C ILE A 33 33.69 -17.78 9.67
N TYR A 34 35.02 -17.97 9.80
CA TYR A 34 35.88 -18.26 8.67
C TYR A 34 35.93 -19.79 8.41
N THR A 35 36.11 -20.61 9.44
CA THR A 35 36.25 -22.08 9.30
C THR A 35 34.96 -22.73 8.77
N ASN A 36 33.79 -22.19 9.14
CA ASN A 36 32.47 -22.65 8.66
C ASN A 36 32.03 -21.98 7.35
N ALA A 37 32.83 -21.05 6.80
CA ALA A 37 32.49 -20.40 5.56
C ALA A 37 32.72 -21.32 4.35
N THR A 38 31.97 -21.10 3.27
CA THR A 38 32.19 -21.82 2.01
C THR A 38 33.59 -21.51 1.46
N GLU A 39 34.21 -22.48 0.80
CA GLU A 39 35.52 -22.34 0.17
C GLU A 39 35.63 -21.07 -0.70
N LYS A 40 34.58 -20.76 -1.45
CA LYS A 40 34.50 -19.53 -2.25
C LYS A 40 34.61 -18.27 -1.39
N CYS A 41 33.99 -18.25 -0.22
CA CYS A 41 34.04 -17.11 0.69
C CYS A 41 35.43 -16.98 1.35
N GLN A 42 36.05 -18.09 1.71
CA GLN A 42 37.43 -18.14 2.22
C GLN A 42 38.42 -17.66 1.17
N GLN A 43 38.30 -18.15 -0.09
CA GLN A 43 39.13 -17.67 -1.20
C GLN A 43 39.01 -16.17 -1.48
N VAL A 44 37.81 -15.59 -1.29
CA VAL A 44 37.59 -14.12 -1.41
C VAL A 44 38.32 -13.38 -0.28
N TRP A 45 38.29 -13.92 0.94
CA TRP A 45 39.02 -13.36 2.06
C TRP A 45 40.54 -13.38 1.81
N ASP A 46 41.07 -14.56 1.47
CA ASP A 46 42.52 -14.79 1.29
C ASP A 46 43.12 -13.99 0.10
N ARG A 47 42.37 -13.80 -0.96
CA ARG A 47 42.81 -13.03 -2.14
C ARG A 47 42.88 -11.50 -1.91
N ARG A 48 42.25 -11.00 -0.87
CA ARG A 48 42.26 -9.57 -0.60
C ARG A 48 43.61 -9.20 0.05
N SER A 49 44.49 -8.60 -0.76
CA SER A 49 45.82 -8.13 -0.36
C SER A 49 45.80 -7.17 0.83
N ALA A 50 44.62 -6.81 1.25
CA ALA A 50 44.35 -5.95 2.36
C ALA A 50 44.52 -6.65 3.71
N ILE A 51 44.35 -7.95 3.74
CA ILE A 51 44.37 -8.74 4.96
C ILE A 51 45.73 -9.38 5.04
N SER A 52 46.66 -8.70 5.72
CA SER A 52 47.99 -9.24 5.96
C SER A 52 47.86 -10.48 6.84
N ASP A 53 48.33 -11.61 6.32
CA ASP A 53 48.32 -12.92 7.02
C ASP A 53 46.95 -13.39 7.54
N GLY A 54 45.85 -12.95 6.88
CA GLY A 54 44.48 -13.30 7.28
C GLY A 54 43.94 -12.57 8.50
N ASN A 55 44.63 -11.53 8.97
CA ASN A 55 44.29 -10.77 10.17
C ASN A 55 43.57 -9.44 9.81
N PHE A 56 42.66 -9.05 10.67
CA PHE A 56 42.06 -7.73 10.65
C PHE A 56 42.91 -6.83 11.57
N ASP A 57 43.68 -5.91 11.01
CA ASP A 57 44.73 -5.13 11.71
C ASP A 57 44.32 -3.66 11.88
N PHE A 58 43.93 -3.29 13.09
CA PHE A 58 43.55 -1.93 13.46
C PHE A 58 44.73 -1.05 13.87
N THR A 59 45.97 -1.61 14.03
CA THR A 59 47.13 -0.79 14.36
C THR A 59 47.45 0.25 13.30
N LYS A 60 46.97 0.05 12.07
CA LYS A 60 47.03 0.98 10.94
C LYS A 60 46.21 2.26 11.15
N CYS A 61 45.29 2.29 12.11
CA CYS A 61 44.62 3.50 12.57
C CYS A 61 45.45 4.08 13.74
N GLU A 62 46.20 5.14 13.51
CA GLU A 62 47.07 5.78 14.51
C GLU A 62 46.25 6.54 15.56
N ASN A 63 45.07 7.06 15.18
CA ASN A 63 44.17 7.73 16.11
C ASN A 63 43.52 6.70 17.05
N LEU A 64 43.96 6.66 18.29
CA LEU A 64 43.55 5.66 19.27
C LEU A 64 42.04 5.71 19.60
N TYR A 65 41.46 6.90 19.67
CA TYR A 65 40.03 7.10 19.98
C TYR A 65 39.17 6.54 18.88
N ILE A 66 39.45 6.92 17.64
CA ILE A 66 38.71 6.43 16.48
C ILE A 66 38.97 4.94 16.23
N ARG A 67 40.15 4.43 16.55
CA ARG A 67 40.47 2.99 16.49
C ARG A 67 39.49 2.17 17.32
N GLU A 68 39.24 2.56 18.57
CA GLU A 68 38.27 1.83 19.43
C GLU A 68 36.85 1.91 18.88
N GLU A 69 36.42 3.07 18.37
CA GLU A 69 35.15 3.23 17.71
C GLU A 69 35.00 2.31 16.48
N LEU A 70 36.04 2.22 15.64
CA LEU A 70 36.05 1.39 14.46
C LEU A 70 36.09 -0.11 14.79
N LYS A 71 36.79 -0.53 15.85
CA LYS A 71 36.72 -1.90 16.37
C LYS A 71 35.30 -2.28 16.76
N TYR A 72 34.64 -1.40 17.53
CA TYR A 72 33.23 -1.60 17.89
C TYR A 72 32.32 -1.75 16.68
N ILE A 73 32.43 -0.87 15.67
CA ILE A 73 31.60 -0.92 14.47
C ILE A 73 31.79 -2.21 13.68
N VAL A 74 33.04 -2.67 13.55
CA VAL A 74 33.34 -3.91 12.83
C VAL A 74 32.87 -5.12 13.62
N SER A 75 32.99 -5.12 14.96
CA SER A 75 32.51 -6.20 15.81
C SER A 75 31.01 -6.44 15.62
N LEU A 76 30.21 -5.37 15.50
CA LEU A 76 28.77 -5.48 15.20
C LEU A 76 28.49 -6.18 13.86
N SER A 77 29.40 -6.06 12.88
CA SER A 77 29.26 -6.74 11.60
C SER A 77 29.47 -8.26 11.72
N PHE A 78 30.35 -8.69 12.60
CA PHE A 78 30.55 -10.10 12.94
C PHE A 78 29.36 -10.66 13.75
N GLU A 79 28.92 -9.94 14.76
CA GLU A 79 27.78 -10.37 15.61
C GLU A 79 26.45 -10.44 14.84
N LYS A 80 26.27 -9.60 13.81
CA LYS A 80 25.12 -9.67 12.88
C LYS A 80 25.20 -10.86 11.90
N GLY A 81 26.24 -11.69 11.95
CA GLY A 81 26.39 -12.86 11.10
C GLY A 81 26.61 -12.54 9.62
N LEU A 82 27.24 -11.41 9.30
CA LEU A 82 27.60 -11.10 7.91
C LEU A 82 28.58 -12.13 7.36
N LYS A 83 28.44 -12.46 6.06
CA LYS A 83 29.39 -13.37 5.39
C LYS A 83 30.80 -12.83 5.44
N ILE A 84 31.77 -13.70 5.65
CA ILE A 84 33.20 -13.35 5.73
C ILE A 84 33.68 -12.53 4.50
N SER A 85 33.18 -12.85 3.30
CA SER A 85 33.46 -12.09 2.09
C SER A 85 32.95 -10.65 2.13
N SER A 86 31.84 -10.38 2.82
CA SER A 86 31.33 -9.02 3.01
C SER A 86 32.16 -8.24 4.04
N ILE A 87 32.59 -8.92 5.09
CA ILE A 87 33.48 -8.32 6.11
C ILE A 87 34.84 -7.97 5.52
N SER A 88 35.38 -8.80 4.62
CA SER A 88 36.62 -8.47 3.90
C SER A 88 36.47 -7.21 3.05
N GLU A 89 35.29 -6.97 2.47
CA GLU A 89 35.01 -5.73 1.76
C GLU A 89 34.94 -4.50 2.68
N ILE A 90 34.47 -4.67 3.91
CA ILE A 90 34.46 -3.62 4.93
C ILE A 90 35.89 -3.25 5.28
N TYR A 91 36.77 -4.23 5.50
CA TYR A 91 38.17 -3.99 5.84
C TYR A 91 38.93 -3.22 4.76
N ASP A 92 38.76 -3.56 3.49
CA ASP A 92 39.40 -2.82 2.39
C ASP A 92 39.03 -1.34 2.41
N ARG A 93 37.77 -1.02 2.76
CA ARG A 93 37.31 0.37 2.85
C ARG A 93 37.74 1.05 4.15
N MET A 94 37.89 0.27 5.24
CA MET A 94 38.41 0.79 6.52
C MET A 94 39.83 1.33 6.37
N LYS A 95 40.66 0.74 5.51
CA LYS A 95 42.00 1.27 5.23
C LYS A 95 41.96 2.69 4.69
N ILE A 96 41.00 3.01 3.83
CA ILE A 96 40.83 4.37 3.32
C ILE A 96 40.43 5.29 4.47
N ILE A 97 39.55 4.82 5.36
CA ILE A 97 39.14 5.58 6.55
C ILE A 97 40.36 5.78 7.48
N PHE A 98 41.17 4.74 7.73
CA PHE A 98 42.40 4.87 8.52
C PHE A 98 43.35 5.94 7.95
N GLY A 99 43.60 5.91 6.63
CA GLY A 99 44.41 6.92 5.97
C GLY A 99 43.89 8.33 6.12
N PHE A 100 42.57 8.52 6.16
CA PHE A 100 41.98 9.83 6.37
C PHE A 100 42.07 10.30 7.82
N VAL A 101 41.63 9.47 8.78
CA VAL A 101 41.59 9.85 10.20
C VAL A 101 42.99 10.01 10.81
N ASN A 102 44.03 9.37 10.25
CA ASN A 102 45.42 9.52 10.67
C ASN A 102 45.98 10.91 10.36
N LYS A 103 45.33 11.70 9.50
CA LYS A 103 45.78 13.08 9.19
C LYS A 103 45.48 14.07 10.31
N ASP A 104 44.48 13.77 11.12
CA ASP A 104 44.06 14.64 12.22
C ASP A 104 43.95 13.82 13.52
N LEU A 105 45.04 13.71 14.24
CA LEU A 105 45.11 12.99 15.50
C LEU A 105 44.49 13.77 16.67
N GLY A 106 44.10 15.02 16.45
CA GLY A 106 43.44 15.86 17.46
C GLY A 106 41.94 15.61 17.61
N ILE A 107 41.35 14.73 16.78
CA ILE A 107 39.93 14.36 16.81
C ILE A 107 39.73 13.19 17.77
N TYR A 108 38.76 13.34 18.66
CA TYR A 108 38.46 12.34 19.70
C TYR A 108 37.31 11.40 19.32
N SER A 109 36.60 11.63 18.21
CA SER A 109 35.57 10.76 17.71
C SER A 109 35.31 10.94 16.22
N ILE A 110 34.96 9.85 15.56
CA ILE A 110 34.53 9.86 14.16
C ILE A 110 33.24 10.72 13.93
N THR A 111 32.45 10.97 14.97
CA THR A 111 31.23 11.79 14.90
C THR A 111 31.53 13.27 14.65
N GLU A 112 32.75 13.76 14.96
CA GLU A 112 33.17 15.13 14.68
C GLU A 112 33.28 15.43 13.17
N TYR A 113 33.36 14.38 12.35
CA TYR A 113 33.30 14.50 10.89
C TYR A 113 31.88 14.58 10.31
N GLU A 114 30.82 14.60 11.12
CA GLU A 114 29.44 14.58 10.62
C GLU A 114 29.17 15.71 9.62
N ASN A 115 29.59 16.92 9.93
CA ASN A 115 29.49 18.09 9.04
C ASN A 115 30.68 18.27 8.10
N ARG A 116 31.68 17.39 8.16
CA ARG A 116 32.94 17.44 7.41
C ARG A 116 33.10 16.29 6.41
N ILE A 117 32.00 15.68 5.97
CA ILE A 117 31.99 14.54 5.01
C ILE A 117 32.68 14.91 3.70
N HIS A 118 32.54 16.17 3.25
CA HIS A 118 33.18 16.67 2.04
C HIS A 118 34.72 16.57 2.08
N GLU A 119 35.34 16.68 3.25
CA GLU A 119 36.80 16.52 3.41
C GLU A 119 37.23 15.08 3.10
N PHE A 120 36.43 14.08 3.55
CA PHE A 120 36.65 12.68 3.21
C PHE A 120 36.45 12.42 1.71
N GLU A 121 35.45 13.08 1.09
CA GLU A 121 35.23 12.98 -0.35
C GLU A 121 36.40 13.56 -1.16
N MET A 122 36.95 14.68 -0.73
CA MET A 122 38.16 15.27 -1.34
C MET A 122 39.37 14.35 -1.18
N PHE A 123 39.60 13.84 0.04
CA PHE A 123 40.70 12.89 0.32
C PHE A 123 40.61 11.65 -0.56
N LEU A 124 39.40 11.07 -0.67
CA LEU A 124 39.15 9.89 -1.49
C LEU A 124 39.47 10.11 -2.97
N SER A 125 39.16 11.31 -3.48
CA SER A 125 39.41 11.66 -4.88
C SER A 125 40.88 11.99 -5.15
N GLN A 126 41.51 12.78 -4.28
CA GLN A 126 42.82 13.33 -4.52
C GLN A 126 43.93 12.34 -4.19
N GLU A 127 43.83 11.63 -3.08
CA GLU A 127 44.91 10.80 -2.57
C GLU A 127 44.75 9.31 -2.88
N TRP A 128 43.52 8.83 -2.98
CA TRP A 128 43.23 7.44 -3.32
C TRP A 128 42.82 7.24 -4.79
N GLY A 129 42.73 8.31 -5.58
CA GLY A 129 42.37 8.25 -7.00
C GLY A 129 40.99 7.61 -7.26
N ASN A 130 40.14 7.53 -6.25
CA ASN A 130 38.83 6.91 -6.32
C ASN A 130 37.77 7.94 -6.69
N LYS A 131 36.83 7.55 -7.55
CA LYS A 131 35.67 8.39 -7.87
C LYS A 131 34.75 8.52 -6.66
N VAL A 132 34.37 9.74 -6.32
CA VAL A 132 33.39 10.06 -5.25
C VAL A 132 32.04 9.43 -5.56
N THR A 133 31.63 9.43 -6.84
CA THR A 133 30.42 8.80 -7.31
C THR A 133 30.73 7.66 -8.28
N ILE A 134 29.97 6.59 -8.19
CA ILE A 134 30.06 5.43 -9.07
C ILE A 134 28.75 5.28 -9.85
N LYS A 135 28.84 4.94 -11.13
CA LYS A 135 27.65 4.59 -11.91
C LYS A 135 26.94 3.40 -11.28
N SER A 136 25.66 3.51 -11.11
CA SER A 136 24.76 2.44 -10.66
C SER A 136 23.94 1.95 -11.84
N SER A 137 23.23 0.84 -11.65
CA SER A 137 22.30 0.36 -12.68
C SER A 137 21.24 1.41 -12.95
N PRO A 138 20.97 1.77 -14.21
CA PRO A 138 19.94 2.73 -14.57
C PRO A 138 18.56 2.26 -14.09
N TYR A 139 17.64 3.17 -13.98
CA TYR A 139 16.25 2.86 -13.69
C TYR A 139 15.32 3.67 -14.60
N ILE A 140 14.06 3.23 -14.69
CA ILE A 140 13.02 3.95 -15.42
C ILE A 140 12.23 4.81 -14.43
N ASN A 141 12.17 6.12 -14.69
CA ASN A 141 11.48 7.09 -13.84
C ASN A 141 9.94 7.03 -14.01
N LYS A 142 9.23 7.96 -13.39
CA LYS A 142 7.76 8.05 -13.48
C LYS A 142 7.27 8.29 -14.92
N ASN A 143 8.03 9.01 -15.72
CA ASN A 143 7.70 9.38 -17.10
C ASN A 143 8.16 8.33 -18.12
N MET A 144 8.53 7.13 -17.67
CA MET A 144 9.07 6.06 -18.51
C MET A 144 10.36 6.44 -19.26
N GLU A 145 11.19 7.31 -18.67
CA GLU A 145 12.50 7.68 -19.19
C GLU A 145 13.61 6.92 -18.47
N LYS A 146 14.65 6.54 -19.19
CA LYS A 146 15.82 5.87 -18.63
C LYS A 146 16.76 6.89 -17.98
N VAL A 147 16.90 6.79 -16.65
CA VAL A 147 17.74 7.68 -15.84
C VAL A 147 19.00 6.92 -15.41
N GLU A 148 20.15 7.49 -15.73
CA GLU A 148 21.43 7.02 -15.20
C GLU A 148 21.54 7.39 -13.72
N LEU A 149 21.76 6.39 -12.87
CA LEU A 149 21.97 6.60 -11.45
C LEU A 149 23.45 6.62 -11.13
N THR A 150 23.85 7.64 -10.39
CA THR A 150 25.11 7.64 -9.64
C THR A 150 24.81 7.40 -8.16
N ARG A 151 25.71 6.70 -7.49
CA ARG A 151 25.66 6.50 -6.04
C ARG A 151 27.01 6.92 -5.45
N SER A 152 27.00 7.34 -4.20
CA SER A 152 28.24 7.61 -3.46
C SER A 152 29.12 6.37 -3.46
N ASN A 153 30.43 6.59 -3.46
CA ASN A 153 31.39 5.51 -3.28
C ASN A 153 31.09 4.75 -1.99
N ARG A 154 31.30 3.45 -2.02
CA ARG A 154 31.03 2.58 -0.86
C ARG A 154 31.88 2.92 0.35
N ALA A 155 33.07 3.52 0.18
CA ALA A 155 33.89 4.03 1.29
C ALA A 155 33.19 5.20 2.00
N ILE A 156 32.59 6.15 1.23
CA ILE A 156 31.81 7.26 1.78
C ILE A 156 30.58 6.74 2.52
N THR A 157 29.89 5.74 1.92
CA THR A 157 28.73 5.11 2.57
C THR A 157 29.12 4.44 3.89
N LEU A 158 30.27 3.75 3.94
CA LEU A 158 30.78 3.14 5.16
C LEU A 158 31.18 4.20 6.19
N PHE A 159 31.84 5.28 5.77
CA PHE A 159 32.24 6.37 6.67
C PHE A 159 31.00 7.02 7.34
N LYS A 160 29.97 7.34 6.55
CA LYS A 160 28.69 7.83 7.07
C LYS A 160 28.01 6.83 8.02
N LEU A 161 28.10 5.53 7.72
CA LEU A 161 27.59 4.48 8.60
C LEU A 161 28.36 4.42 9.92
N CYS A 162 29.68 4.60 9.90
CA CYS A 162 30.51 4.65 11.10
C CYS A 162 30.07 5.80 12.01
N ILE A 163 29.95 7.01 11.48
CA ILE A 163 29.47 8.20 12.21
C ILE A 163 28.11 7.93 12.84
N LYS A 164 27.16 7.42 12.04
CA LYS A 164 25.81 7.10 12.50
C LYS A 164 25.83 6.07 13.64
N THR A 165 26.60 4.99 13.50
CA THR A 165 26.65 3.92 14.50
C THR A 165 27.18 4.41 15.84
N ILE A 166 28.21 5.27 15.85
CA ILE A 166 28.74 5.84 17.09
C ILE A 166 27.75 6.86 17.69
N ASN A 167 27.07 7.66 16.87
CA ASN A 167 26.02 8.54 17.35
C ASN A 167 24.86 7.73 17.99
N GLU A 168 24.44 6.62 17.39
CA GLU A 168 23.44 5.73 17.97
C GLU A 168 23.91 5.13 19.30
N TYR A 169 25.16 4.67 19.39
CA TYR A 169 25.75 4.16 20.63
C TYR A 169 25.78 5.21 21.74
N ARG A 170 26.24 6.41 21.46
CA ARG A 170 26.29 7.54 22.41
C ARG A 170 24.91 7.96 22.90
N ASN A 171 23.92 7.84 22.03
CA ASN A 171 22.54 8.22 22.31
C ASN A 171 21.69 7.07 22.89
N ARG A 172 22.25 5.85 23.13
CA ARG A 172 21.51 4.67 23.57
C ARG A 172 20.77 4.82 24.91
N ASN A 173 21.24 5.73 25.77
CA ASN A 173 20.65 6.00 27.08
C ASN A 173 19.71 7.21 27.07
N LYS A 174 19.59 7.93 25.97
CA LYS A 174 18.66 9.06 25.84
C LYS A 174 17.23 8.56 25.69
N SER A 175 16.27 9.32 26.23
CA SER A 175 14.86 9.06 26.00
C SER A 175 14.49 9.27 24.53
N LEU A 176 13.43 8.61 24.05
CA LEU A 176 12.96 8.80 22.67
C LEU A 176 12.65 10.26 22.35
N MET A 177 12.17 11.02 23.34
CA MET A 177 11.81 12.42 23.15
C MET A 177 13.02 13.34 22.94
N GLU A 178 14.20 12.93 23.41
CA GLU A 178 15.47 13.67 23.18
C GLU A 178 16.08 13.38 21.81
N LEU A 179 15.72 12.23 21.19
CA LEU A 179 16.26 11.82 19.90
C LEU A 179 15.47 12.45 18.74
N ASP A 180 16.18 12.96 17.73
CA ASP A 180 15.58 13.49 16.50
C ASP A 180 15.33 12.41 15.43
N SER A 181 15.79 11.19 15.65
CA SER A 181 15.47 10.04 14.83
C SER A 181 15.13 8.83 15.70
N TRP A 182 14.02 8.15 15.40
CA TRP A 182 13.57 6.99 16.16
C TRP A 182 13.69 5.74 15.31
N ASN A 183 14.57 4.82 15.70
CA ASN A 183 14.62 3.52 15.08
C ASN A 183 13.42 2.68 15.52
N TYR A 184 12.61 2.25 14.56
CA TYR A 184 11.39 1.50 14.83
C TYR A 184 11.62 0.17 15.55
N ASP A 185 12.70 -0.53 15.22
CA ASP A 185 13.05 -1.82 15.86
C ASP A 185 13.28 -1.66 17.38
N VAL A 186 13.61 -0.44 17.83
CA VAL A 186 13.80 -0.09 19.25
C VAL A 186 12.48 0.34 19.90
N VAL A 187 11.61 0.99 19.14
CA VAL A 187 10.35 1.60 19.64
C VAL A 187 9.23 0.58 19.76
N VAL A 188 9.19 -0.42 18.87
CA VAL A 188 8.13 -1.44 18.83
C VAL A 188 8.74 -2.83 18.97
N LYS A 189 8.96 -3.24 20.22
CA LYS A 189 9.55 -4.54 20.57
C LYS A 189 8.73 -5.77 20.17
N TYR A 190 7.49 -5.62 19.67
CA TYR A 190 6.52 -6.70 19.56
C TYR A 190 5.88 -6.91 18.17
N ASP A 191 6.24 -6.13 17.16
CA ASP A 191 5.71 -6.37 15.81
C ASP A 191 6.78 -7.07 14.95
N SER A 192 6.73 -8.41 14.92
CA SER A 192 7.64 -9.25 14.12
C SER A 192 7.52 -9.02 12.60
N GLU A 193 6.50 -8.28 12.16
CA GLU A 193 6.21 -8.01 10.76
C GLU A 193 6.50 -6.57 10.32
N ALA A 194 6.95 -5.73 11.24
CA ALA A 194 7.36 -4.37 10.89
C ALA A 194 8.51 -4.38 9.89
N PRO A 195 8.51 -3.47 8.92
CA PRO A 195 9.63 -3.36 8.01
C PRO A 195 10.88 -2.98 8.79
N LYS A 196 11.78 -3.96 8.97
CA LYS A 196 13.06 -3.79 9.66
C LYS A 196 13.82 -2.58 9.12
N GLY A 197 14.36 -1.76 10.01
CA GLY A 197 15.18 -0.61 9.65
C GLY A 197 14.42 0.64 9.23
N LYS A 198 13.11 0.76 9.47
CA LYS A 198 12.42 2.04 9.33
C LYS A 198 12.78 2.98 10.47
N ILE A 199 13.05 4.22 10.11
CA ILE A 199 13.39 5.31 11.02
C ILE A 199 12.34 6.39 10.84
N LEU A 200 11.83 6.92 11.95
CA LEU A 200 11.08 8.18 11.96
C LEU A 200 12.08 9.32 12.10
N HIS A 201 12.02 10.25 11.19
CA HIS A 201 12.94 11.39 11.11
C HIS A 201 12.23 12.66 11.56
N PHE A 202 12.81 13.38 12.50
CA PHE A 202 12.34 14.68 12.98
C PHE A 202 13.39 15.78 12.80
N GLU A 203 14.61 15.41 12.42
CA GLU A 203 15.74 16.33 12.24
C GLU A 203 15.47 17.46 11.25
N ASN A 204 14.66 17.19 10.23
CA ASN A 204 14.35 18.14 9.16
C ASN A 204 13.21 19.12 9.50
N ILE A 205 12.56 18.98 10.65
CA ILE A 205 11.56 19.95 11.13
C ILE A 205 12.32 21.15 11.69
N VAL A 206 12.12 22.32 11.10
CA VAL A 206 12.95 23.50 11.33
C VAL A 206 12.70 24.08 12.74
N GLN A 207 11.42 24.29 13.10
CA GLN A 207 11.06 24.91 14.37
C GLN A 207 11.14 23.90 15.52
N PRO A 208 11.88 24.17 16.60
CA PRO A 208 12.07 23.22 17.72
C PRO A 208 10.77 22.79 18.42
N THR A 209 9.83 23.72 18.60
CA THR A 209 8.53 23.44 19.23
C THR A 209 7.64 22.57 18.34
N MET A 210 7.64 22.81 17.02
CA MET A 210 6.93 21.98 16.04
C MET A 210 7.53 20.57 15.97
N LYS A 211 8.86 20.46 16.07
CA LYS A 211 9.58 19.19 16.18
C LYS A 211 9.12 18.41 17.42
N GLN A 212 9.05 19.08 18.58
CA GLN A 212 8.61 18.46 19.83
C GLN A 212 7.14 18.00 19.75
N ALA A 213 6.25 18.82 19.21
CA ALA A 213 4.85 18.46 18.99
C ALA A 213 4.73 17.23 18.07
N SER A 214 5.56 17.16 17.02
CA SER A 214 5.60 16.00 16.10
C SER A 214 6.04 14.71 16.79
N LYS A 215 6.99 14.80 17.73
CA LYS A 215 7.42 13.65 18.54
C LYS A 215 6.30 13.18 19.49
N VAL A 216 5.59 14.12 20.15
CA VAL A 216 4.43 13.80 20.99
C VAL A 216 3.33 13.11 20.19
N PHE A 217 2.99 13.67 19.01
CA PHE A 217 2.03 13.07 18.08
C PHE A 217 2.45 11.65 17.67
N ALA A 218 3.69 11.48 17.21
CA ALA A 218 4.21 10.19 16.77
C ALA A 218 4.15 9.16 17.90
N ARG A 219 4.57 9.51 19.11
CA ARG A 219 4.51 8.65 20.31
C ARG A 219 3.07 8.21 20.62
N PHE A 220 2.12 9.13 20.56
CA PHE A 220 0.70 8.82 20.77
C PHE A 220 0.16 7.87 19.70
N LYS A 221 0.49 8.10 18.42
CA LYS A 221 -0.01 7.30 17.31
C LYS A 221 0.68 5.92 17.17
N LEU A 222 1.82 5.68 17.80
CA LEU A 222 2.50 4.37 17.77
C LEU A 222 1.62 3.23 18.33
N GLY A 223 0.70 3.53 19.22
CA GLY A 223 -0.26 2.55 19.77
C GLY A 223 -1.38 2.14 18.81
N THR A 224 -1.63 2.92 17.74
CA THR A 224 -2.82 2.75 16.89
C THR A 224 -2.52 2.71 15.39
N LEU A 225 -1.44 3.31 14.95
CA LEU A 225 -1.09 3.41 13.53
C LEU A 225 0.18 2.65 13.19
N ASN A 226 0.25 2.19 11.94
CA ASN A 226 1.48 1.62 11.40
C ASN A 226 2.55 2.72 11.23
N VAL A 227 3.81 2.40 11.51
CA VAL A 227 4.96 3.31 11.40
C VAL A 227 5.07 4.01 10.05
N SER A 228 4.75 3.32 8.95
CA SER A 228 4.74 3.96 7.63
C SER A 228 3.72 5.08 7.52
N THR A 229 2.61 4.96 8.22
CA THR A 229 1.57 5.99 8.28
C THR A 229 2.05 7.15 9.15
N ILE A 230 2.67 6.86 10.31
CA ILE A 230 3.25 7.90 11.17
C ILE A 230 4.36 8.65 10.43
N ALA A 231 5.24 7.95 9.70
CA ALA A 231 6.27 8.56 8.87
C ALA A 231 5.68 9.50 7.79
N SER A 232 4.51 9.18 7.26
CA SER A 232 3.80 10.08 6.33
C SER A 232 3.32 11.36 7.02
N TYR A 233 2.79 11.26 8.25
CA TYR A 233 2.41 12.43 9.04
C TYR A 233 3.62 13.30 9.40
N THR A 234 4.71 12.70 9.87
CA THR A 234 5.94 13.46 10.20
C THR A 234 6.52 14.15 8.97
N HIS A 235 6.47 13.49 7.80
CA HIS A 235 6.88 14.12 6.54
C HIS A 235 5.97 15.29 6.14
N THR A 236 4.67 15.19 6.35
CA THR A 236 3.74 16.31 6.12
C THR A 236 4.11 17.52 7.00
N VAL A 237 4.40 17.29 8.29
CA VAL A 237 4.83 18.37 9.17
C VAL A 237 6.21 18.92 8.77
N GLU A 238 7.12 18.09 8.32
CA GLU A 238 8.42 18.51 7.77
C GLU A 238 8.24 19.45 6.56
N VAL A 239 7.39 19.06 5.60
CA VAL A 239 7.09 19.89 4.42
C VAL A 239 6.50 21.24 4.83
N PHE A 240 5.50 21.21 5.73
CA PHE A 240 4.88 22.43 6.25
C PHE A 240 5.89 23.32 6.99
N SER A 241 6.70 22.75 7.87
CA SER A 241 7.72 23.44 8.65
C SER A 241 8.79 24.13 7.78
N LYS A 242 9.23 23.46 6.72
CA LYS A 242 10.18 24.03 5.76
C LYS A 242 9.56 25.19 4.97
N TRP A 243 8.37 24.96 4.41
CA TRP A 243 7.65 26.02 3.72
C TRP A 243 7.41 27.24 4.63
N LEU A 244 7.01 27.02 5.88
CA LEU A 244 6.76 28.07 6.84
C LEU A 244 8.02 28.88 7.18
N ALA A 245 9.17 28.22 7.28
CA ALA A 245 10.45 28.87 7.51
C ALA A 245 10.88 29.76 6.33
N ASP A 246 10.53 29.38 5.10
CA ASP A 246 10.78 30.17 3.89
C ASP A 246 9.73 31.29 3.75
N TYR A 247 8.50 31.07 4.21
CA TYR A 247 7.37 32.03 4.16
C TYR A 247 7.54 33.15 5.19
N ASP A 248 7.75 32.81 6.45
CA ASP A 248 7.99 33.76 7.54
C ASP A 248 8.83 33.13 8.65
N GLU A 249 10.12 33.48 8.68
CA GLU A 249 11.07 32.96 9.68
C GLU A 249 10.71 33.35 11.13
N SER A 250 9.88 34.37 11.34
CA SER A 250 9.50 34.83 12.68
C SER A 250 8.55 33.86 13.41
N ILE A 251 7.78 33.05 12.66
CA ILE A 251 6.83 32.10 13.21
C ILE A 251 7.57 30.86 13.72
N LYS A 252 7.53 30.64 15.04
CA LYS A 252 8.23 29.53 15.71
C LYS A 252 7.29 28.50 16.29
N HIS A 253 5.99 28.83 16.47
CA HIS A 253 5.02 28.03 17.19
C HIS A 253 3.73 27.82 16.39
N PHE A 254 3.00 26.74 16.66
CA PHE A 254 1.73 26.47 15.99
C PHE A 254 0.58 27.37 16.46
N ASP A 255 0.62 27.93 17.68
CA ASP A 255 -0.36 28.88 18.22
C ASP A 255 -0.26 30.28 17.56
N GLU A 256 0.84 30.56 16.88
CA GLU A 256 1.03 31.79 16.09
C GLU A 256 0.36 31.72 14.71
N LEU A 257 -0.10 30.52 14.30
CA LEU A 257 -0.70 30.32 12.99
C LEU A 257 -2.11 30.90 12.92
N ILE A 258 -2.37 31.62 11.84
CA ILE A 258 -3.70 32.12 11.49
C ILE A 258 -4.20 31.41 10.22
N ARG A 259 -5.49 31.51 9.94
CA ARG A 259 -6.12 30.85 8.79
C ARG A 259 -5.48 31.26 7.45
N ASP A 260 -5.15 32.52 7.27
CA ASP A 260 -4.58 33.05 6.02
C ASP A 260 -3.26 32.33 5.67
N ILE A 261 -2.39 32.09 6.65
CA ILE A 261 -1.14 31.34 6.46
C ILE A 261 -1.40 29.92 5.96
N ILE A 262 -2.45 29.28 6.49
CA ILE A 262 -2.83 27.92 6.06
C ILE A 262 -3.37 27.94 4.63
N GLU A 263 -4.11 28.97 4.24
CA GLU A 263 -4.61 29.13 2.87
C GLU A 263 -3.46 29.37 1.88
N ASP A 264 -2.47 30.15 2.26
CA ASP A 264 -1.25 30.35 1.47
C ASP A 264 -0.45 29.05 1.31
N PHE A 265 -0.36 28.23 2.36
CA PHE A 265 0.23 26.90 2.24
C PHE A 265 -0.55 25.99 1.28
N PHE A 266 -1.89 26.04 1.30
CA PHE A 266 -2.69 25.29 0.35
C PHE A 266 -2.50 25.78 -1.09
N LEU A 267 -2.36 27.08 -1.28
CA LEU A 267 -2.04 27.65 -2.58
C LEU A 267 -0.67 27.16 -3.08
N TYR A 268 0.35 27.20 -2.21
CA TYR A 268 1.67 26.63 -2.50
C TYR A 268 1.58 25.17 -2.93
N LEU A 269 0.85 24.32 -2.16
CA LEU A 269 0.69 22.90 -2.50
C LEU A 269 0.05 22.66 -3.85
N ARG A 270 -0.91 23.53 -4.27
CA ARG A 270 -1.70 23.37 -5.49
C ARG A 270 -1.04 23.96 -6.72
N VAL A 271 -0.30 25.05 -6.58
CA VAL A 271 0.21 25.85 -7.70
C VAL A 271 1.71 25.70 -7.87
N GLU A 272 2.47 25.75 -6.79
CA GLU A 272 3.92 25.82 -6.85
C GLU A 272 4.60 24.46 -6.66
N SER A 273 3.94 23.55 -5.90
CA SER A 273 4.53 22.22 -5.66
C SER A 273 4.23 21.27 -6.82
N ASP A 274 5.21 20.43 -7.19
CA ASP A 274 5.06 19.39 -8.23
C ASP A 274 4.44 18.11 -7.65
N ILE A 275 3.30 18.25 -6.93
CA ILE A 275 2.56 17.11 -6.37
C ILE A 275 1.19 16.98 -7.01
N SER A 276 0.65 15.75 -7.04
CA SER A 276 -0.69 15.51 -7.58
C SER A 276 -1.78 16.04 -6.65
N ASP A 277 -2.99 16.35 -7.19
CA ASP A 277 -4.16 16.73 -6.41
C ASP A 277 -4.48 15.74 -5.29
N HIS A 278 -4.29 14.44 -5.56
CA HIS A 278 -4.46 13.41 -4.53
C HIS A 278 -3.46 13.58 -3.39
N GLN A 279 -2.20 13.86 -3.69
CA GLN A 279 -1.16 14.08 -2.68
C GLN A 279 -1.42 15.38 -1.91
N CYS A 280 -1.85 16.45 -2.58
CA CYS A 280 -2.32 17.68 -1.95
C CYS A 280 -3.38 17.37 -0.88
N ASN A 281 -4.46 16.68 -1.28
CA ASN A 281 -5.54 16.32 -0.35
C ASN A 281 -5.05 15.46 0.82
N VAL A 282 -4.14 14.51 0.57
CA VAL A 282 -3.55 13.69 1.63
C VAL A 282 -2.76 14.56 2.61
N THR A 283 -1.95 15.49 2.10
CA THR A 283 -1.14 16.42 2.92
C THR A 283 -2.05 17.31 3.80
N ILE A 284 -3.10 17.91 3.21
CA ILE A 284 -4.07 18.73 3.93
C ILE A 284 -4.78 17.94 5.03
N LEU A 285 -5.28 16.74 4.71
CA LEU A 285 -5.95 15.88 5.69
C LEU A 285 -5.02 15.39 6.80
N GLN A 286 -3.77 15.09 6.48
CA GLN A 286 -2.78 14.70 7.48
C GLN A 286 -2.43 15.85 8.40
N LEU A 287 -2.26 17.07 7.87
CA LEU A 287 -2.00 18.27 8.68
C LEU A 287 -3.20 18.58 9.59
N LYS A 288 -4.43 18.46 9.08
CA LYS A 288 -5.66 18.59 9.88
C LYS A 288 -5.66 17.62 11.07
N VAL A 289 -5.50 16.33 10.81
CA VAL A 289 -5.49 15.29 11.86
C VAL A 289 -4.34 15.52 12.85
N PHE A 290 -3.21 16.01 12.38
CA PHE A 290 -2.08 16.35 13.22
C PHE A 290 -2.46 17.50 14.18
N PHE A 291 -2.98 18.62 13.69
CA PHE A 291 -3.41 19.75 14.51
C PHE A 291 -4.49 19.36 15.52
N GLU A 292 -5.54 18.68 15.08
CA GLU A 292 -6.60 18.17 15.97
C GLU A 292 -6.04 17.25 17.08
N THR A 293 -5.05 16.42 16.73
CA THR A 293 -4.45 15.50 17.74
C THR A 293 -3.60 16.25 18.75
N ILE A 294 -2.75 17.21 18.33
CA ILE A 294 -1.92 17.96 19.27
C ILE A 294 -2.74 18.91 20.16
N GLN A 295 -3.85 19.45 19.64
CA GLN A 295 -4.84 20.18 20.44
C GLN A 295 -5.48 19.29 21.51
N LEU A 296 -5.96 18.10 21.10
CA LEU A 296 -6.58 17.13 22.02
C LEU A 296 -5.62 16.67 23.12
N LEU A 297 -4.32 16.59 22.81
CA LEU A 297 -3.28 16.21 23.77
C LEU A 297 -2.75 17.39 24.58
N GLU A 298 -3.33 18.58 24.40
CA GLU A 298 -2.92 19.83 25.09
C GLU A 298 -1.40 20.07 24.97
N VAL A 299 -0.84 19.80 23.78
CA VAL A 299 0.59 20.02 23.54
C VAL A 299 0.89 21.50 23.59
N GLN A 300 1.95 21.88 24.28
CA GLN A 300 2.38 23.28 24.38
C GLN A 300 2.54 23.90 22.99
N HIS A 301 2.00 25.11 22.80
CA HIS A 301 1.98 25.82 21.53
C HIS A 301 1.19 25.11 20.41
N ALA A 302 0.22 24.24 20.74
CA ALA A 302 -0.76 23.77 19.75
C ALA A 302 -1.67 24.91 19.29
N PRO A 303 -2.23 24.86 18.05
CA PRO A 303 -3.14 25.90 17.59
C PRO A 303 -4.37 26.04 18.51
N ASP A 304 -4.77 27.24 18.88
CA ASP A 304 -5.95 27.48 19.72
C ASP A 304 -7.27 27.29 18.99
N LYS A 305 -7.26 27.36 17.63
CA LYS A 305 -8.43 27.33 16.78
C LYS A 305 -8.34 26.23 15.72
N ILE A 306 -9.49 25.85 15.18
CA ILE A 306 -9.55 24.97 14.00
C ILE A 306 -9.07 25.78 12.80
N LEU A 307 -7.90 25.42 12.27
CA LEU A 307 -7.28 26.10 11.13
C LEU A 307 -7.63 25.45 9.79
N ILE A 308 -7.99 24.16 9.78
CA ILE A 308 -8.25 23.38 8.58
C ILE A 308 -9.67 22.80 8.63
N LEU A 309 -10.49 23.23 7.68
CA LEU A 309 -11.88 22.82 7.57
C LEU A 309 -12.02 21.53 6.73
N PRO A 310 -13.14 20.78 6.85
CA PRO A 310 -13.41 19.62 6.00
C PRO A 310 -13.42 19.93 4.50
N GLU A 311 -13.86 21.12 4.13
CA GLU A 311 -14.00 21.59 2.75
C GLU A 311 -12.66 21.87 2.06
N ASP A 312 -11.58 22.06 2.81
CA ASP A 312 -10.25 22.35 2.27
C ASP A 312 -9.68 21.20 1.43
N SER A 313 -10.17 19.97 1.65
CA SER A 313 -9.70 18.75 1.00
C SER A 313 -10.60 18.22 -0.13
N THR A 314 -11.49 19.05 -0.69
CA THR A 314 -12.58 18.59 -1.59
C THR A 314 -12.23 18.50 -3.07
N ILE A 315 -10.99 18.58 -3.47
CA ILE A 315 -10.61 18.38 -4.87
C ILE A 315 -10.84 16.91 -5.26
N LYS A 316 -11.94 16.66 -5.97
CA LYS A 316 -12.20 15.35 -6.57
C LYS A 316 -11.36 15.21 -7.83
N SER A 317 -10.21 14.57 -7.75
CA SER A 317 -9.52 14.11 -8.94
C SER A 317 -10.38 13.07 -9.67
N LYS A 318 -10.54 13.18 -10.98
CA LYS A 318 -11.12 12.11 -11.80
C LYS A 318 -10.23 10.88 -11.65
N THR A 319 -10.73 9.83 -11.02
CA THR A 319 -10.02 8.57 -10.90
C THR A 319 -10.08 7.88 -12.26
N GLU A 320 -9.00 7.86 -12.99
CA GLU A 320 -8.90 7.05 -14.20
C GLU A 320 -9.07 5.57 -13.87
N SER A 321 -9.65 4.84 -14.84
CA SER A 321 -9.83 3.40 -14.76
C SER A 321 -8.50 2.69 -14.51
N ARG A 322 -8.41 1.95 -13.40
CA ARG A 322 -7.18 1.31 -12.93
C ARG A 322 -6.94 -0.10 -13.46
N TYR A 323 -7.80 -0.63 -14.34
CA TYR A 323 -7.61 -1.96 -14.93
C TYR A 323 -6.80 -1.88 -16.23
N PHE A 324 -6.23 -3.00 -16.65
CA PHE A 324 -5.64 -3.14 -17.98
C PHE A 324 -6.72 -3.43 -19.01
N THR A 325 -6.68 -2.73 -20.16
CA THR A 325 -7.48 -3.10 -21.33
C THR A 325 -7.00 -4.45 -21.89
N ASP A 326 -7.81 -5.06 -22.75
CA ASP A 326 -7.44 -6.34 -23.37
C ASP A 326 -6.17 -6.22 -24.20
N GLU A 327 -5.97 -5.09 -24.89
CA GLU A 327 -4.76 -4.78 -25.64
C GLU A 327 -3.53 -4.66 -24.73
N GLU A 328 -3.62 -3.88 -23.64
CA GLU A 328 -2.56 -3.76 -22.63
C GLU A 328 -2.24 -5.13 -22.01
N ALA A 329 -3.26 -5.92 -21.68
CA ALA A 329 -3.10 -7.25 -21.11
C ALA A 329 -2.42 -8.22 -22.09
N GLN A 330 -2.70 -8.09 -23.39
CA GLN A 330 -2.03 -8.85 -24.44
C GLN A 330 -0.58 -8.41 -24.60
N ASN A 331 -0.30 -7.11 -24.61
CA ASN A 331 1.06 -6.57 -24.70
C ASN A 331 1.92 -7.03 -23.50
N ILE A 332 1.37 -7.03 -22.28
CA ILE A 332 2.04 -7.58 -21.11
C ILE A 332 2.29 -9.08 -21.27
N THR A 333 1.31 -9.84 -21.76
CA THR A 333 1.43 -11.29 -21.98
C THR A 333 2.54 -11.59 -22.98
N ASN A 334 2.62 -10.83 -24.07
CA ASN A 334 3.69 -10.94 -25.06
C ASN A 334 5.08 -10.62 -24.47
N ALA A 335 5.14 -9.69 -23.49
CA ALA A 335 6.38 -9.33 -22.82
C ALA A 335 6.87 -10.41 -21.83
N ILE A 336 5.99 -11.30 -21.32
CA ILE A 336 6.36 -12.36 -20.37
C ILE A 336 7.48 -13.26 -20.93
N LYS A 337 7.51 -13.51 -22.23
CA LYS A 337 8.54 -14.35 -22.89
C LYS A 337 9.98 -13.81 -22.73
N TYR A 338 10.13 -12.52 -22.49
CA TYR A 338 11.43 -11.87 -22.27
C TYR A 338 11.84 -11.81 -20.80
N MET A 339 10.95 -12.19 -19.88
CA MET A 339 11.22 -12.20 -18.44
C MET A 339 12.06 -13.42 -18.07
N ASN A 340 12.85 -13.30 -17.01
CA ASN A 340 13.38 -14.51 -16.38
C ASN A 340 12.22 -15.40 -15.88
N LYS A 341 12.47 -16.71 -15.80
CA LYS A 341 11.41 -17.69 -15.48
C LYS A 341 10.67 -17.41 -14.16
N THR A 342 11.37 -16.92 -13.15
CA THR A 342 10.75 -16.61 -11.83
C THR A 342 9.88 -15.35 -11.91
N ASP A 343 10.39 -14.26 -12.52
CA ASP A 343 9.62 -13.02 -12.69
C ASP A 343 8.38 -13.24 -13.58
N GLY A 344 8.52 -14.04 -14.67
CA GLY A 344 7.39 -14.40 -15.53
C GLY A 344 6.29 -15.17 -14.79
N LYS A 345 6.66 -16.15 -13.94
CA LYS A 345 5.72 -16.87 -13.09
C LYS A 345 5.04 -15.93 -12.09
N MET A 346 5.77 -14.98 -11.50
CA MET A 346 5.19 -13.99 -10.60
C MET A 346 4.16 -13.09 -11.30
N VAL A 347 4.48 -12.59 -12.50
CA VAL A 347 3.53 -11.77 -13.29
C VAL A 347 2.30 -12.59 -13.66
N PHE A 348 2.48 -13.85 -14.05
CA PHE A 348 1.38 -14.77 -14.32
C PHE A 348 0.48 -14.94 -13.07
N CYS A 349 1.06 -15.21 -11.89
CA CYS A 349 0.31 -15.33 -10.65
C CYS A 349 -0.43 -14.04 -10.28
N LEU A 350 0.18 -12.86 -10.49
CA LEU A 350 -0.51 -11.58 -10.28
C LEU A 350 -1.74 -11.45 -11.16
N LYS A 351 -1.63 -11.85 -12.45
CA LYS A 351 -2.73 -11.78 -13.42
C LYS A 351 -3.87 -12.74 -13.07
N VAL A 352 -3.55 -14.01 -12.80
CA VAL A 352 -4.55 -15.07 -12.64
C VAL A 352 -5.16 -15.11 -11.24
N LEU A 353 -4.38 -14.75 -10.21
CA LEU A 353 -4.83 -14.80 -8.83
C LEU A 353 -5.29 -13.42 -8.28
N GLY A 354 -4.97 -12.32 -8.94
CA GLY A 354 -5.31 -10.99 -8.44
C GLY A 354 -4.68 -10.64 -7.08
N LEU A 355 -3.56 -11.29 -6.72
CA LEU A 355 -2.87 -11.06 -5.45
C LEU A 355 -2.20 -9.68 -5.41
N ARG A 356 -2.04 -9.13 -4.18
CA ARG A 356 -1.11 -8.02 -4.01
C ARG A 356 0.32 -8.52 -4.19
N LEU A 357 1.21 -7.70 -4.76
CA LEU A 357 2.62 -8.09 -4.91
C LEU A 357 3.26 -8.45 -3.56
N SER A 358 2.87 -7.79 -2.46
CA SER A 358 3.33 -8.15 -1.11
C SER A 358 2.86 -9.54 -0.69
N GLU A 359 1.62 -9.93 -0.97
CA GLU A 359 1.08 -11.26 -0.68
C GLU A 359 1.86 -12.32 -1.45
N LEU A 360 2.06 -12.11 -2.75
CA LEU A 360 2.81 -13.04 -3.60
C LEU A 360 4.28 -13.20 -3.18
N ARG A 361 4.94 -12.11 -2.79
CA ARG A 361 6.35 -12.15 -2.35
C ARG A 361 6.53 -12.82 -0.98
N ASN A 362 5.50 -12.76 -0.13
CA ASN A 362 5.50 -13.36 1.19
C ASN A 362 4.99 -14.80 1.19
N LEU A 363 4.61 -15.32 0.02
CA LEU A 363 4.06 -16.66 -0.10
C LEU A 363 5.10 -17.71 0.28
N LYS A 364 4.77 -18.54 1.26
CA LYS A 364 5.58 -19.64 1.75
C LYS A 364 5.06 -20.98 1.20
N PRO A 365 5.89 -22.03 1.13
CA PRO A 365 5.44 -23.37 0.73
C PRO A 365 4.23 -23.88 1.52
N GLU A 366 4.19 -23.64 2.83
CA GLU A 366 3.12 -24.04 3.76
C GLU A 366 1.76 -23.38 3.47
N ASN A 367 1.77 -22.27 2.73
CA ASN A 367 0.52 -21.61 2.33
C ASN A 367 -0.23 -22.36 1.21
N ILE A 368 0.42 -23.32 0.55
CA ILE A 368 -0.20 -24.15 -0.51
C ILE A 368 -0.70 -25.42 0.16
N VAL A 369 -2.02 -25.53 0.31
CA VAL A 369 -2.69 -26.63 0.99
C VAL A 369 -3.32 -27.55 -0.03
N GLN A 370 -3.08 -28.85 0.08
CA GLN A 370 -3.79 -29.86 -0.69
C GLN A 370 -5.10 -30.19 0.03
N ASN A 371 -6.22 -30.10 -0.68
CA ASN A 371 -7.53 -30.42 -0.18
C ASN A 371 -7.78 -31.95 -0.25
N ASP A 372 -8.80 -32.44 0.44
CA ASP A 372 -9.16 -33.87 0.49
C ASP A 372 -9.53 -34.45 -0.88
N ASP A 373 -10.01 -33.63 -1.79
CA ASP A 373 -10.36 -33.97 -3.18
C ASP A 373 -9.14 -34.01 -4.14
N GLY A 374 -7.93 -33.75 -3.61
CA GLY A 374 -6.70 -33.67 -4.39
C GLY A 374 -6.48 -32.34 -5.10
N SER A 375 -7.40 -31.40 -5.02
CA SER A 375 -7.22 -30.03 -5.49
C SER A 375 -6.30 -29.25 -4.54
N TYR A 376 -5.90 -28.03 -4.95
CA TYR A 376 -5.05 -27.18 -4.13
C TYR A 376 -5.74 -25.85 -3.83
N SER A 377 -5.49 -25.35 -2.63
CA SER A 377 -5.90 -24.02 -2.17
C SER A 377 -4.72 -23.23 -1.66
N LEU A 378 -4.83 -21.92 -1.71
CA LEU A 378 -3.83 -21.00 -1.21
C LEU A 378 -4.37 -20.31 0.04
N ASN A 379 -3.73 -20.52 1.19
CA ASN A 379 -4.03 -19.77 2.40
C ASN A 379 -3.18 -18.50 2.44
N ILE A 380 -3.80 -17.33 2.37
CA ILE A 380 -3.12 -16.04 2.24
C ILE A 380 -3.36 -15.21 3.49
N TYR A 381 -2.28 -14.85 4.17
CA TYR A 381 -2.29 -13.89 5.26
C TYR A 381 -2.10 -12.47 4.73
N GLN A 382 -3.00 -11.57 5.09
CA GLN A 382 -2.94 -10.16 4.74
C GLN A 382 -2.39 -9.32 5.89
N ASN A 383 -1.15 -8.91 5.82
CA ASN A 383 -0.48 -8.09 6.84
C ASN A 383 -1.21 -6.78 7.16
N LYS A 384 -1.85 -6.14 6.17
CA LYS A 384 -2.57 -4.88 6.35
C LYS A 384 -3.85 -5.02 7.17
N THR A 385 -4.58 -6.13 7.01
CA THR A 385 -5.89 -6.37 7.65
C THR A 385 -5.81 -7.41 8.76
N LYS A 386 -4.64 -8.07 8.95
CA LYS A 386 -4.39 -9.17 9.89
C LYS A 386 -5.41 -10.30 9.76
N LYS A 387 -5.79 -10.64 8.52
CA LYS A 387 -6.77 -11.66 8.20
C LYS A 387 -6.22 -12.68 7.22
N GLU A 388 -6.67 -13.91 7.38
CA GLU A 388 -6.42 -14.99 6.42
C GLU A 388 -7.63 -15.16 5.51
N TYR A 389 -7.38 -15.59 4.28
CA TYR A 389 -8.41 -16.00 3.36
C TYR A 389 -7.91 -17.14 2.45
N LEU A 390 -8.82 -18.04 2.11
CA LEU A 390 -8.55 -19.15 1.22
C LEU A 390 -8.89 -18.77 -0.22
N LYS A 391 -8.02 -19.20 -1.14
CA LYS A 391 -8.20 -19.03 -2.57
C LYS A 391 -7.99 -20.36 -3.28
N PRO A 392 -8.97 -20.87 -4.03
CA PRO A 392 -8.80 -22.11 -4.81
C PRO A 392 -7.76 -21.89 -5.90
N LEU A 393 -6.96 -22.91 -6.16
CA LEU A 393 -5.98 -22.94 -7.23
C LEU A 393 -6.44 -23.83 -8.37
N THR A 394 -6.24 -23.38 -9.61
CA THR A 394 -6.33 -24.27 -10.76
C THR A 394 -5.13 -25.20 -10.81
N LYS A 395 -5.25 -26.32 -11.50
CA LYS A 395 -4.18 -27.32 -11.65
C LYS A 395 -2.90 -26.70 -12.25
N GLU A 396 -3.05 -25.79 -13.18
CA GLU A 396 -1.93 -25.09 -13.84
C GLU A 396 -1.19 -24.20 -12.85
N VAL A 397 -1.93 -23.40 -12.07
CA VAL A 397 -1.33 -22.48 -11.07
C VAL A 397 -0.64 -23.28 -9.97
N SER A 398 -1.27 -24.33 -9.43
CA SER A 398 -0.64 -25.19 -8.41
C SER A 398 0.64 -25.83 -8.95
N THR A 399 0.63 -26.34 -10.17
CA THR A 399 1.82 -26.91 -10.84
C THR A 399 2.96 -25.88 -10.94
N ILE A 400 2.65 -24.64 -11.31
CA ILE A 400 3.65 -23.55 -11.41
C ILE A 400 4.28 -23.28 -10.04
N LEU A 401 3.46 -23.13 -8.98
CA LEU A 401 3.95 -22.86 -7.63
C LEU A 401 4.79 -24.01 -7.09
N LEU A 402 4.29 -25.24 -7.19
CA LEU A 402 5.01 -26.44 -6.73
C LEU A 402 6.32 -26.66 -7.51
N SER A 403 6.33 -26.39 -8.83
CA SER A 403 7.55 -26.46 -9.65
C SER A 403 8.61 -25.46 -9.22
N GLU A 404 8.20 -24.26 -8.76
CA GLU A 404 9.15 -23.24 -8.30
C GLU A 404 9.74 -23.62 -6.94
N ILE A 405 8.91 -24.20 -6.04
CA ILE A 405 9.39 -24.76 -4.76
C ILE A 405 10.42 -25.86 -4.99
N ALA A 406 10.08 -26.84 -5.85
CA ALA A 406 10.99 -27.97 -6.16
C ALA A 406 12.31 -27.49 -6.78
N LYS A 407 12.24 -26.50 -7.68
CA LYS A 407 13.42 -25.86 -8.27
C LYS A 407 14.31 -25.21 -7.20
N ASN A 408 13.71 -24.44 -6.28
CA ASN A 408 14.44 -23.75 -5.23
C ASN A 408 15.03 -24.74 -4.21
N LYS A 409 14.28 -25.78 -3.84
CA LYS A 409 14.76 -26.87 -2.97
C LYS A 409 15.99 -27.57 -3.59
N LYS A 410 15.95 -27.91 -4.88
CA LYS A 410 17.09 -28.50 -5.60
C LYS A 410 18.27 -27.53 -5.70
N ARG A 411 18.02 -26.23 -5.92
CA ARG A 411 19.07 -25.24 -6.13
C ARG A 411 19.85 -24.91 -4.85
N PHE A 412 19.14 -24.80 -3.73
CA PHE A 412 19.73 -24.37 -2.46
C PHE A 412 19.98 -25.51 -1.49
N ASN A 413 19.60 -26.74 -1.84
CA ASN A 413 19.71 -27.94 -1.03
C ASN A 413 19.09 -27.78 0.38
N CYS A 414 18.01 -27.00 0.48
CA CYS A 414 17.24 -26.79 1.71
C CYS A 414 15.79 -26.48 1.37
N GLU A 415 14.89 -26.59 2.33
CA GLU A 415 13.51 -26.12 2.17
C GLU A 415 13.50 -24.61 2.01
N PRO A 416 12.87 -24.08 0.94
CA PRO A 416 12.83 -22.65 0.70
C PRO A 416 11.86 -21.96 1.67
N GLU A 417 12.28 -20.85 2.28
CA GLU A 417 11.41 -20.06 3.16
C GLU A 417 10.24 -19.41 2.38
N TYR A 418 10.47 -19.01 1.13
CA TYR A 418 9.46 -18.41 0.26
C TYR A 418 9.40 -19.15 -1.08
N VAL A 419 8.21 -19.14 -1.70
CA VAL A 419 7.99 -19.77 -3.02
C VAL A 419 8.86 -19.11 -4.09
N PHE A 420 8.96 -17.79 -4.09
CA PHE A 420 9.74 -17.01 -5.06
C PHE A 420 10.99 -16.41 -4.41
N LEU A 421 12.14 -16.85 -4.88
CA LEU A 421 13.44 -16.41 -4.38
C LEU A 421 14.31 -15.82 -5.49
N THR A 422 15.23 -14.94 -5.10
CA THR A 422 16.30 -14.46 -5.97
C THR A 422 17.29 -15.57 -6.28
N ASP A 423 18.20 -15.33 -7.22
CA ASP A 423 19.29 -16.27 -7.51
C ASP A 423 20.25 -16.52 -6.32
N LYS A 424 20.19 -15.70 -5.31
CA LYS A 424 20.96 -15.81 -4.07
C LYS A 424 20.22 -16.52 -2.93
N GLY A 425 19.00 -17.02 -3.18
CA GLY A 425 18.16 -17.65 -2.15
C GLY A 425 17.51 -16.67 -1.18
N THR A 426 17.48 -15.39 -1.50
CA THR A 426 16.84 -14.37 -0.67
C THR A 426 15.47 -13.98 -1.24
N LYS A 427 14.61 -13.48 -0.37
CA LYS A 427 13.30 -12.94 -0.76
C LYS A 427 13.44 -11.83 -1.82
N ILE A 428 12.53 -11.82 -2.79
CA ILE A 428 12.52 -10.80 -3.84
C ILE A 428 12.02 -9.47 -3.27
N GLU A 429 12.83 -8.41 -3.34
CA GLU A 429 12.46 -7.09 -2.87
C GLU A 429 11.46 -6.39 -3.82
N HIS A 430 10.48 -5.68 -3.22
CA HIS A 430 9.39 -5.02 -3.96
C HIS A 430 9.93 -4.02 -4.99
N SER A 431 10.79 -3.11 -4.56
CA SER A 431 11.37 -2.07 -5.41
C SER A 431 12.24 -2.65 -6.53
N ALA A 432 13.00 -3.72 -6.22
CA ALA A 432 13.84 -4.39 -7.19
C ALA A 432 13.01 -5.10 -8.28
N PHE A 433 11.89 -5.74 -7.90
CA PHE A 433 10.97 -6.36 -8.85
C PHE A 433 10.34 -5.32 -9.78
N ILE A 434 9.74 -4.25 -9.21
CA ILE A 434 9.13 -3.17 -10.00
C ILE A 434 10.14 -2.52 -10.94
N ARG A 435 11.38 -2.28 -10.49
CA ARG A 435 12.44 -1.72 -11.32
C ARG A 435 12.79 -2.63 -12.52
N ARG A 436 12.92 -3.94 -12.30
CA ARG A 436 13.18 -4.90 -13.40
C ARG A 436 12.04 -4.92 -14.40
N MET A 437 10.78 -4.91 -13.93
CA MET A 437 9.61 -4.90 -14.79
C MET A 437 9.51 -3.62 -15.63
N ASN A 438 9.74 -2.46 -15.03
CA ASN A 438 9.74 -1.20 -15.77
C ASN A 438 10.88 -1.13 -16.80
N MET A 439 12.07 -1.64 -16.46
CA MET A 439 13.18 -1.71 -17.42
C MET A 439 12.82 -2.61 -18.60
N LEU A 440 12.25 -3.79 -18.35
CA LEU A 440 11.83 -4.72 -19.38
C LEU A 440 10.74 -4.11 -20.29
N PHE A 441 9.74 -3.44 -19.70
CA PHE A 441 8.67 -2.78 -20.45
C PHE A 441 9.23 -1.66 -21.34
N TYR A 442 10.19 -0.89 -20.82
CA TYR A 442 10.89 0.13 -21.58
C TYR A 442 11.68 -0.47 -22.76
N GLU A 443 12.51 -1.51 -22.51
CA GLU A 443 13.35 -2.15 -23.52
C GLU A 443 12.54 -2.82 -24.64
N HIS A 444 11.41 -3.43 -24.29
CA HIS A 444 10.54 -4.11 -25.25
C HIS A 444 9.38 -3.23 -25.73
N LYS A 445 9.41 -1.93 -25.42
CA LYS A 445 8.43 -0.94 -25.89
C LYS A 445 6.98 -1.39 -25.66
N VAL A 446 6.71 -1.91 -24.45
CA VAL A 446 5.35 -2.32 -24.08
C VAL A 446 4.49 -1.07 -24.00
N LYS A 447 3.41 -1.02 -24.78
CA LYS A 447 2.55 0.14 -24.93
C LYS A 447 1.27 0.01 -24.14
N ASP A 448 0.74 1.14 -23.68
CA ASP A 448 -0.60 1.30 -23.15
C ASP A 448 -1.63 1.53 -24.27
N ARG A 449 -2.89 1.73 -23.88
CA ARG A 449 -4.02 2.02 -24.80
C ARG A 449 -3.87 3.31 -25.61
N ASN A 450 -3.03 4.24 -25.14
CA ASN A 450 -2.79 5.52 -25.83
C ASN A 450 -1.58 5.44 -26.78
N GLY A 451 -0.88 4.29 -26.81
CA GLY A 451 0.35 4.11 -27.57
C GLY A 451 1.61 4.57 -26.85
N ASP A 452 1.50 5.06 -25.61
CA ASP A 452 2.61 5.46 -24.76
C ASP A 452 3.27 4.25 -24.09
N LEU A 453 4.47 4.43 -23.53
CA LEU A 453 5.15 3.36 -22.81
C LEU A 453 4.41 3.01 -21.53
N LEU A 454 4.01 1.74 -21.42
CA LEU A 454 3.29 1.23 -20.26
C LEU A 454 4.21 1.12 -19.04
N ARG A 455 3.80 1.73 -17.93
CA ARG A 455 4.46 1.55 -16.64
C ARG A 455 3.91 0.33 -15.91
N PHE A 456 4.78 -0.54 -15.41
CA PHE A 456 4.37 -1.68 -14.61
C PHE A 456 3.80 -1.24 -13.25
N GLN A 457 2.55 -1.58 -13.00
CA GLN A 457 1.81 -1.29 -11.77
C GLN A 457 1.11 -2.56 -11.28
N SER A 458 1.64 -3.18 -10.22
CA SER A 458 1.12 -4.45 -9.71
C SER A 458 -0.34 -4.39 -9.25
N HIS A 459 -0.81 -3.23 -8.79
CA HIS A 459 -2.21 -3.05 -8.40
C HIS A 459 -3.20 -3.09 -9.57
N ARG A 460 -2.76 -2.75 -10.78
CA ARG A 460 -3.61 -2.85 -11.98
C ARG A 460 -3.99 -4.29 -12.30
N PHE A 461 -3.12 -5.28 -12.03
CA PHE A 461 -3.47 -6.71 -12.19
C PHE A 461 -4.63 -7.12 -11.30
N ARG A 462 -4.63 -6.64 -10.05
CA ARG A 462 -5.71 -6.90 -9.12
C ARG A 462 -7.02 -6.21 -9.54
N ALA A 463 -6.95 -4.99 -10.05
CA ALA A 463 -8.10 -4.28 -10.61
C ALA A 463 -8.65 -5.02 -11.85
N THR A 464 -7.79 -5.47 -12.76
CA THR A 464 -8.17 -6.26 -13.94
C THR A 464 -8.85 -7.58 -13.53
N PHE A 465 -8.29 -8.29 -12.55
CA PHE A 465 -8.88 -9.52 -12.02
C PHE A 465 -10.27 -9.25 -11.41
N ALA A 466 -10.43 -8.17 -10.61
CA ALA A 466 -11.74 -7.79 -10.07
C ALA A 466 -12.76 -7.49 -11.16
N THR A 467 -12.35 -6.67 -12.15
CA THR A 467 -13.19 -6.30 -13.31
C THR A 467 -13.58 -7.54 -14.12
N SER A 468 -12.65 -8.48 -14.37
CA SER A 468 -12.94 -9.70 -15.12
C SER A 468 -13.96 -10.60 -14.39
N LEU A 469 -13.91 -10.72 -13.08
CA LEU A 469 -14.89 -11.48 -12.30
C LEU A 469 -16.29 -10.85 -12.39
N ILE A 470 -16.39 -9.53 -12.22
CA ILE A 470 -17.66 -8.82 -12.34
C ILE A 470 -18.23 -8.95 -13.76
N ASN A 471 -17.40 -8.76 -14.78
CA ASN A 471 -17.80 -8.91 -16.18
C ASN A 471 -18.18 -10.36 -16.54
N ALA A 472 -17.63 -11.35 -15.82
CA ALA A 472 -18.05 -12.75 -15.93
C ALA A 472 -19.38 -13.07 -15.20
N GLY A 473 -19.96 -12.08 -14.49
CA GLY A 473 -21.26 -12.24 -13.80
C GLY A 473 -21.16 -12.58 -12.32
N TYR A 474 -19.96 -12.62 -11.74
CA TYR A 474 -19.82 -12.83 -10.30
C TYR A 474 -20.28 -11.58 -9.53
N GLY A 475 -21.03 -11.79 -8.45
CA GLY A 475 -21.50 -10.69 -7.60
C GLY A 475 -20.37 -9.97 -6.88
N ALA A 476 -20.61 -8.73 -6.45
CA ALA A 476 -19.62 -7.89 -5.76
C ALA A 476 -19.09 -8.55 -4.47
N GLU A 477 -19.95 -9.27 -3.73
CA GLU A 477 -19.56 -9.98 -2.52
C GLU A 477 -18.60 -11.13 -2.81
N ALA A 478 -18.92 -11.98 -3.80
CA ALA A 478 -18.07 -13.09 -4.22
C ALA A 478 -16.71 -12.58 -4.73
N THR A 479 -16.71 -11.49 -5.51
CA THR A 479 -15.49 -10.85 -6.01
C THR A 479 -14.65 -10.27 -4.86
N SER A 480 -15.30 -9.61 -3.88
CA SER A 480 -14.63 -9.08 -2.68
C SER A 480 -13.97 -10.20 -1.87
N LYS A 481 -14.69 -11.32 -1.68
CA LYS A 481 -14.20 -12.51 -0.99
C LYS A 481 -13.02 -13.16 -1.73
N ALA A 482 -13.10 -13.26 -3.07
CA ALA A 482 -12.02 -13.78 -3.93
C ALA A 482 -10.75 -12.92 -3.85
N LEU A 483 -10.89 -11.64 -3.55
CA LEU A 483 -9.78 -10.71 -3.33
C LEU A 483 -9.34 -10.63 -1.85
N GLY A 484 -10.01 -11.31 -0.93
CA GLY A 484 -9.77 -11.17 0.51
C GLY A 484 -10.08 -9.76 1.04
N GLN A 485 -11.06 -9.07 0.46
CA GLN A 485 -11.49 -7.74 0.92
C GLN A 485 -12.69 -7.86 1.86
N THR A 486 -12.68 -7.08 2.92
CA THR A 486 -13.77 -7.08 3.91
C THR A 486 -14.79 -5.95 3.70
N CYS A 487 -14.47 -4.99 2.84
CA CYS A 487 -15.29 -3.82 2.57
C CYS A 487 -15.61 -3.72 1.07
N LEU A 488 -16.88 -3.76 0.73
CA LEU A 488 -17.37 -3.57 -0.65
C LEU A 488 -16.99 -2.20 -1.23
N LYS A 489 -16.92 -1.16 -0.39
CA LYS A 489 -16.49 0.18 -0.83
C LYS A 489 -15.08 0.16 -1.46
N SER A 490 -14.18 -0.69 -0.94
CA SER A 490 -12.84 -0.86 -1.52
C SER A 490 -12.88 -1.54 -2.90
N LEU A 491 -13.87 -2.39 -3.14
CA LEU A 491 -14.06 -3.06 -4.42
C LEU A 491 -14.52 -2.08 -5.50
N MET A 492 -15.37 -1.11 -5.15
CA MET A 492 -15.89 -0.11 -6.10
C MET A 492 -14.80 0.70 -6.80
N HIS A 493 -13.62 0.84 -6.19
CA HIS A 493 -12.45 1.48 -6.82
C HIS A 493 -11.81 0.65 -7.93
N TYR A 494 -12.13 -0.64 -8.03
CA TYR A 494 -11.55 -1.55 -9.02
C TYR A 494 -12.55 -1.96 -10.11
N ILE A 495 -13.84 -1.75 -9.88
CA ILE A 495 -14.88 -2.21 -10.81
C ILE A 495 -15.08 -1.18 -11.90
N HIS A 496 -14.94 -1.63 -13.13
CA HIS A 496 -15.45 -0.97 -14.32
C HIS A 496 -16.36 -1.96 -15.05
N ILE A 497 -17.65 -1.68 -15.04
CA ILE A 497 -18.63 -2.49 -15.78
C ILE A 497 -18.68 -1.90 -17.19
N SER A 498 -18.32 -2.70 -18.19
CA SER A 498 -18.44 -2.27 -19.60
C SER A 498 -19.91 -2.18 -20.02
N ASP A 499 -20.21 -1.29 -20.95
CA ASP A 499 -21.56 -1.16 -21.53
C ASP A 499 -22.01 -2.48 -22.16
N GLU A 500 -21.11 -3.23 -22.81
CA GLU A 500 -21.36 -4.57 -23.33
C GLU A 500 -21.76 -5.55 -22.24
N THR A 501 -21.10 -5.53 -21.07
CA THR A 501 -21.44 -6.37 -19.94
C THR A 501 -22.79 -5.96 -19.36
N THR A 502 -23.06 -4.66 -19.27
CA THR A 502 -24.34 -4.13 -18.83
C THR A 502 -25.45 -4.61 -19.75
N ILE A 503 -25.27 -4.46 -21.06
CA ILE A 503 -26.21 -4.95 -22.07
C ILE A 503 -26.38 -6.47 -21.94
N ARG A 504 -25.28 -7.25 -21.91
CA ARG A 504 -25.33 -8.72 -21.82
C ARG A 504 -26.02 -9.21 -20.55
N GLN A 505 -25.87 -8.54 -19.42
CA GLN A 505 -26.50 -8.93 -18.15
C GLN A 505 -27.95 -8.47 -18.04
N LEU A 506 -28.33 -7.36 -18.68
CA LEU A 506 -29.68 -6.83 -18.69
C LEU A 506 -30.52 -7.44 -19.80
N SER A 507 -29.95 -7.70 -21.00
CA SER A 507 -30.68 -8.28 -22.13
C SER A 507 -31.44 -9.58 -21.78
N PRO A 508 -30.82 -10.59 -21.11
CA PRO A 508 -31.59 -11.80 -20.74
C PRO A 508 -32.70 -11.56 -19.71
N LYS A 509 -32.57 -10.50 -18.89
CA LYS A 509 -33.67 -10.11 -17.98
C LYS A 509 -34.74 -9.34 -18.73
N LEU A 510 -34.37 -8.51 -19.68
CA LEU A 510 -35.29 -7.80 -20.55
C LEU A 510 -35.94 -8.76 -21.56
N GLU A 511 -35.21 -9.78 -22.05
CA GLU A 511 -35.73 -10.85 -22.93
C GLU A 511 -36.58 -11.88 -22.18
N ARG A 512 -36.35 -12.15 -20.90
CA ARG A 512 -37.26 -12.96 -20.05
C ARG A 512 -38.57 -12.26 -19.79
N ASP A 513 -38.64 -10.96 -19.93
CA ASP A 513 -39.86 -10.20 -20.09
C ASP A 513 -40.37 -10.25 -21.55
N ASP A 514 -40.27 -11.44 -22.20
CA ASP A 514 -40.96 -11.75 -23.46
C ASP A 514 -42.45 -11.38 -23.41
N TYR A 515 -43.01 -11.41 -22.22
CA TYR A 515 -44.32 -10.90 -21.88
C TYR A 515 -44.46 -9.39 -22.08
N LEU A 516 -43.44 -8.60 -21.73
CA LEU A 516 -43.40 -7.17 -22.00
C LEU A 516 -43.21 -6.84 -23.49
N ILE A 517 -42.37 -7.61 -24.19
CA ILE A 517 -42.09 -7.38 -25.62
C ILE A 517 -43.33 -7.79 -26.47
N ARG A 518 -43.99 -8.91 -26.16
CA ARG A 518 -45.24 -9.32 -26.80
C ARG A 518 -46.38 -8.35 -26.47
N ASN A 519 -46.40 -7.80 -25.28
CA ASN A 519 -47.38 -6.79 -24.90
C ASN A 519 -47.12 -5.42 -25.54
N ILE A 520 -45.87 -5.01 -25.75
CA ILE A 520 -45.57 -3.81 -26.54
C ILE A 520 -46.01 -3.99 -28.00
N GLN A 521 -45.85 -5.18 -28.58
CA GLN A 521 -46.37 -5.50 -29.91
C GLN A 521 -47.92 -5.59 -29.94
N SER A 522 -48.58 -6.02 -28.87
CA SER A 522 -50.02 -5.98 -28.73
C SER A 522 -50.56 -4.60 -28.33
N MET A 523 -49.75 -3.76 -27.65
CA MET A 523 -50.08 -2.36 -27.34
C MET A 523 -50.07 -1.46 -28.58
N SER A 524 -49.45 -1.88 -29.68
CA SER A 524 -49.61 -1.19 -30.98
C SER A 524 -51.03 -1.37 -31.56
N MET A 525 -51.84 -2.23 -30.97
CA MET A 525 -53.29 -2.37 -31.29
C MET A 525 -54.21 -1.68 -30.27
N VAL A 526 -53.64 -1.01 -29.25
CA VAL A 526 -54.39 -0.14 -28.33
C VAL A 526 -54.15 1.32 -28.74
N GLU A 527 -54.62 1.68 -29.93
CA GLU A 527 -54.95 3.07 -30.26
C GLU A 527 -56.16 3.42 -29.39
N GLU A 528 -55.93 4.08 -28.31
CA GLU A 528 -56.79 5.02 -27.57
C GLU A 528 -56.35 5.17 -26.13
N ILE A 529 -55.16 5.69 -25.94
CA ILE A 529 -54.87 6.44 -24.71
C ILE A 529 -55.07 7.90 -25.09
N PRO A 530 -55.98 8.64 -24.47
CA PRO A 530 -56.12 10.06 -24.74
C PRO A 530 -54.79 10.76 -24.47
N GLN A 531 -54.23 11.41 -25.47
CA GLN A 531 -52.95 12.13 -25.42
C GLN A 531 -52.87 13.32 -24.43
N SER A 532 -53.83 13.46 -23.52
CA SER A 532 -53.94 14.61 -22.60
C SER A 532 -53.79 14.30 -21.11
N GLN A 533 -53.51 13.05 -20.70
CA GLN A 533 -53.31 12.74 -19.26
C GLN A 533 -51.97 12.08 -19.02
N SER A 534 -51.16 12.67 -18.13
CA SER A 534 -49.92 12.07 -17.66
C SER A 534 -50.24 10.82 -16.83
N VAL A 535 -50.09 9.63 -17.43
CA VAL A 535 -50.36 8.35 -16.80
C VAL A 535 -49.05 7.71 -16.37
N THR A 536 -48.93 7.32 -15.09
CA THR A 536 -47.73 6.65 -14.56
C THR A 536 -48.00 5.14 -14.47
N LYS A 537 -47.12 4.32 -15.07
CA LYS A 537 -47.21 2.85 -14.96
C LYS A 537 -46.81 2.42 -13.54
N LEU A 538 -47.59 1.52 -12.97
CA LEU A 538 -47.37 0.86 -11.69
C LEU A 538 -47.11 -0.63 -11.93
N CYS A 539 -46.56 -1.33 -10.93
CA CYS A 539 -46.25 -2.77 -11.02
C CYS A 539 -47.48 -3.66 -11.28
N ASN A 540 -48.68 -3.16 -11.03
CA ASN A 540 -49.94 -3.92 -11.13
C ASN A 540 -51.07 -3.10 -11.77
N GLY A 541 -50.79 -2.10 -12.64
CA GLY A 541 -51.78 -1.26 -13.31
C GLY A 541 -51.25 0.12 -13.65
N TRP A 542 -52.14 1.10 -13.78
CA TRP A 542 -51.82 2.48 -14.14
C TRP A 542 -52.33 3.48 -13.10
N CYS A 543 -51.57 4.54 -12.87
CA CYS A 543 -51.98 5.68 -12.06
C CYS A 543 -52.35 6.84 -12.98
N THR A 544 -53.57 7.35 -12.89
CA THR A 544 -54.06 8.50 -13.65
C THR A 544 -53.87 9.83 -12.94
N ARG A 545 -53.02 9.87 -11.93
CA ARG A 545 -52.71 11.09 -11.20
C ARG A 545 -51.90 12.04 -12.09
N ASP A 546 -52.43 13.23 -12.30
CA ASP A 546 -51.68 14.31 -12.98
C ASP A 546 -50.58 14.85 -12.02
N ILE A 547 -49.36 14.43 -12.29
CA ILE A 547 -48.17 14.80 -11.47
C ILE A 547 -47.89 16.30 -11.58
N THR A 548 -48.22 16.92 -12.71
CA THR A 548 -47.98 18.35 -12.95
C THR A 548 -48.91 19.25 -12.13
N LYS A 549 -50.14 18.81 -11.88
CA LYS A 549 -51.12 19.55 -11.09
C LYS A 549 -51.17 19.15 -9.63
N LEU A 550 -50.99 17.87 -9.35
CA LEU A 550 -51.21 17.29 -8.00
C LEU A 550 -49.91 16.92 -7.29
N GLY A 551 -48.75 17.07 -7.91
CA GLY A 551 -47.45 16.68 -7.38
C GLY A 551 -47.28 15.18 -7.17
N VAL A 552 -46.15 14.76 -6.62
CA VAL A 552 -45.83 13.35 -6.35
C VAL A 552 -46.77 12.74 -5.32
N CYS A 553 -47.20 11.47 -5.55
CA CYS A 553 -48.07 10.75 -4.61
C CYS A 553 -47.35 10.49 -3.28
N LYS A 554 -47.98 10.88 -2.17
CA LYS A 554 -47.44 10.68 -0.81
C LYS A 554 -47.87 9.36 -0.15
N LYS A 555 -48.78 8.59 -0.82
CA LYS A 555 -49.28 7.30 -0.31
C LYS A 555 -48.51 6.16 -0.95
N ALA A 556 -47.57 5.60 -0.21
CA ALA A 556 -46.84 4.41 -0.65
C ALA A 556 -47.76 3.17 -0.62
N ASN A 557 -47.74 2.37 -1.69
CA ASN A 557 -48.38 1.05 -1.81
C ASN A 557 -49.90 0.96 -1.58
N ALA A 558 -50.61 2.09 -1.52
CA ALA A 558 -52.08 2.11 -1.33
C ALA A 558 -52.86 2.19 -2.66
N CYS A 559 -52.26 1.73 -3.77
CA CYS A 559 -52.85 1.89 -5.10
C CYS A 559 -54.14 1.07 -5.30
N ILE A 560 -54.24 -0.11 -4.74
CA ILE A 560 -55.43 -0.99 -4.85
C ILE A 560 -56.70 -0.29 -4.31
N SER A 561 -56.57 0.50 -3.24
CA SER A 561 -57.68 1.26 -2.65
C SER A 561 -57.79 2.70 -3.21
N CYS A 562 -57.09 3.02 -4.27
CA CYS A 562 -57.01 4.39 -4.82
C CYS A 562 -57.98 4.59 -5.97
N SER A 563 -58.78 5.67 -5.94
CA SER A 563 -59.69 6.03 -7.02
C SER A 563 -59.02 6.43 -8.35
N LEU A 564 -57.73 6.74 -8.31
CA LEU A 564 -56.90 7.08 -9.49
C LEU A 564 -56.14 5.87 -10.05
N PHE A 565 -56.33 4.69 -9.46
CA PHE A 565 -55.73 3.45 -9.93
C PHE A 565 -56.62 2.82 -11.02
N GLN A 566 -56.00 2.51 -12.16
CA GLN A 566 -56.65 1.77 -13.24
C GLN A 566 -56.07 0.37 -13.35
N PRO A 567 -56.85 -0.66 -13.02
CA PRO A 567 -56.46 -2.05 -13.16
C PRO A 567 -56.43 -2.46 -14.63
N THR A 568 -55.56 -3.42 -14.95
CA THR A 568 -55.39 -3.94 -16.32
C THR A 568 -55.73 -5.43 -16.38
N ILE A 569 -56.16 -5.90 -17.56
CA ILE A 569 -56.51 -7.30 -17.82
C ILE A 569 -55.28 -8.20 -17.60
N GLU A 570 -54.10 -7.71 -17.91
CA GLU A 570 -52.83 -8.45 -17.80
C GLU A 570 -52.49 -8.90 -16.37
N HIS A 571 -52.99 -8.17 -15.39
CA HIS A 571 -52.74 -8.44 -13.98
C HIS A 571 -53.90 -9.16 -13.26
N LEU A 572 -54.89 -9.65 -13.99
CA LEU A 572 -56.05 -10.32 -13.40
C LEU A 572 -55.63 -11.49 -12.49
N ASN A 573 -54.74 -12.37 -12.96
CA ASN A 573 -54.20 -13.46 -12.15
C ASN A 573 -53.52 -12.98 -10.86
N ASN A 574 -52.81 -11.88 -10.93
CA ASN A 574 -52.12 -11.31 -9.75
C ASN A 574 -53.15 -10.80 -8.73
N TYR A 575 -54.24 -10.16 -9.17
CA TYR A 575 -55.32 -9.74 -8.28
C TYR A 575 -56.04 -10.93 -7.64
N GLU A 576 -56.28 -12.00 -8.40
CA GLU A 576 -56.92 -13.22 -7.89
C GLU A 576 -56.04 -13.96 -6.88
N MET A 577 -54.72 -14.08 -7.15
CA MET A 577 -53.76 -14.62 -6.18
C MET A 577 -53.69 -13.77 -4.90
N GLN A 578 -53.62 -12.46 -5.02
CA GLN A 578 -53.60 -11.55 -3.87
C GLN A 578 -54.90 -11.64 -3.06
N LEU A 579 -56.08 -11.85 -3.70
CA LEU A 579 -57.35 -12.07 -3.02
C LEU A 579 -57.34 -13.39 -2.23
N GLN A 580 -56.70 -14.43 -2.76
CA GLN A 580 -56.56 -15.72 -2.04
C GLN A 580 -55.70 -15.55 -0.78
N GLU A 581 -54.55 -14.84 -0.89
CA GLU A 581 -53.67 -14.55 0.24
C GLU A 581 -54.36 -13.69 1.31
N VAL A 582 -55.12 -12.68 0.89
CA VAL A 582 -55.92 -11.84 1.79
C VAL A 582 -56.99 -12.66 2.52
N ASN A 583 -57.69 -13.56 1.83
CA ASN A 583 -58.65 -14.43 2.47
C ASN A 583 -58.00 -15.35 3.51
N ALA A 584 -56.84 -15.95 3.18
CA ALA A 584 -56.09 -16.76 4.15
C ALA A 584 -55.68 -15.94 5.38
N THR A 585 -55.24 -14.69 5.17
CA THR A 585 -54.86 -13.78 6.26
C THR A 585 -56.05 -13.40 7.13
N ILE A 586 -57.25 -13.20 6.54
CA ILE A 586 -58.50 -12.93 7.26
C ILE A 586 -58.87 -14.11 8.17
N GLU A 587 -58.74 -15.34 7.68
CA GLU A 587 -59.02 -16.53 8.50
C GLU A 587 -58.07 -16.65 9.70
N VAL A 588 -56.79 -16.44 9.46
CA VAL A 588 -55.77 -16.44 10.54
C VAL A 588 -56.04 -15.31 11.54
N ALA A 589 -56.39 -14.11 11.07
CA ALA A 589 -56.66 -12.96 11.93
C ALA A 589 -57.94 -13.17 12.78
N ARG A 590 -58.96 -13.84 12.23
CA ARG A 590 -60.18 -14.24 12.98
C ARG A 590 -59.88 -15.26 14.08
N GLN A 591 -59.08 -16.27 13.76
CA GLN A 591 -58.70 -17.33 14.73
C GLN A 591 -57.83 -16.80 15.90
N ASN A 592 -57.08 -15.74 15.65
CA ASN A 592 -56.16 -15.19 16.65
C ASN A 592 -56.62 -13.83 17.22
N GLU A 593 -57.87 -13.43 17.02
CA GLU A 593 -58.50 -12.20 17.54
C GLU A 593 -57.70 -10.91 17.20
N MET A 594 -57.12 -10.85 15.98
CA MET A 594 -56.29 -9.73 15.52
C MET A 594 -57.14 -8.66 14.82
N ASP A 595 -57.92 -7.88 15.54
CA ASP A 595 -58.93 -6.96 15.00
C ASP A 595 -58.42 -5.95 14.00
N VAL A 596 -57.26 -5.33 14.24
CA VAL A 596 -56.66 -4.31 13.34
C VAL A 596 -56.27 -4.93 11.99
N ILE A 597 -55.67 -6.13 12.03
CA ILE A 597 -55.30 -6.90 10.83
C ILE A 597 -56.53 -7.36 10.09
N LEU A 598 -57.54 -7.84 10.83
CA LEU A 598 -58.83 -8.28 10.27
C LEU A 598 -59.53 -7.15 9.52
N GLN A 599 -59.68 -5.98 10.13
CA GLN A 599 -60.37 -4.82 9.52
C GLN A 599 -59.64 -4.31 8.26
N SER A 600 -58.30 -4.22 8.32
CA SER A 600 -57.51 -3.76 7.17
C SER A 600 -57.56 -4.74 5.98
N ASN A 601 -57.57 -6.07 6.25
CA ASN A 601 -57.66 -7.08 5.21
C ASN A 601 -59.09 -7.25 4.65
N LEU A 602 -60.12 -7.03 5.46
CA LEU A 602 -61.52 -7.00 4.96
C LEU A 602 -61.69 -5.86 3.95
N LYS A 603 -61.18 -4.69 4.23
CA LYS A 603 -61.20 -3.55 3.29
C LYS A 603 -60.43 -3.84 2.01
N LEU A 604 -59.24 -4.43 2.13
CA LEU A 604 -58.40 -4.81 0.98
C LEU A 604 -59.09 -5.87 0.12
N LYS A 605 -59.82 -6.84 0.73
CA LYS A 605 -60.61 -7.83 0.05
C LYS A 605 -61.72 -7.17 -0.82
N GLU A 606 -62.49 -6.24 -0.24
CA GLU A 606 -63.54 -5.51 -0.97
C GLU A 606 -62.98 -4.76 -2.18
N ASP A 607 -61.84 -4.12 -2.02
CA ASP A 607 -61.18 -3.37 -3.09
C ASP A 607 -60.66 -4.30 -4.21
N LEU A 608 -60.09 -5.47 -3.86
CA LEU A 608 -59.66 -6.48 -4.82
C LEU A 608 -60.84 -7.13 -5.57
N GLU A 609 -61.90 -7.48 -4.86
CA GLU A 609 -63.13 -8.02 -5.49
C GLU A 609 -63.75 -7.04 -6.49
N ARG A 610 -63.77 -5.75 -6.15
CA ARG A 610 -64.21 -4.67 -7.05
C ARG A 610 -63.31 -4.59 -8.30
N ILE A 611 -61.99 -4.63 -8.13
CA ILE A 611 -61.03 -4.56 -9.24
C ILE A 611 -61.18 -5.79 -10.15
N ILE A 612 -61.27 -6.98 -9.60
CA ILE A 612 -61.41 -8.24 -10.35
C ILE A 612 -62.71 -8.19 -11.16
N LYS A 613 -63.79 -7.72 -10.56
CA LYS A 613 -65.09 -7.57 -11.26
C LYS A 613 -64.97 -6.60 -12.44
N GLN A 614 -64.37 -5.42 -12.23
CA GLN A 614 -64.16 -4.43 -13.29
C GLN A 614 -63.31 -4.97 -14.44
N VAL A 615 -62.27 -5.72 -14.13
CA VAL A 615 -61.36 -6.30 -15.14
C VAL A 615 -62.07 -7.41 -15.92
N LYS A 616 -62.86 -8.26 -15.26
CA LYS A 616 -63.63 -9.32 -15.91
C LYS A 616 -64.72 -8.74 -16.83
N GLU A 617 -65.43 -7.73 -16.38
CA GLU A 617 -66.45 -7.05 -17.23
C GLU A 617 -65.81 -6.50 -18.51
N ARG A 618 -64.63 -5.85 -18.40
CA ARG A 618 -63.87 -5.39 -19.58
C ARG A 618 -63.33 -6.50 -20.46
N LEU A 619 -63.07 -7.67 -19.92
CA LEU A 619 -62.62 -8.84 -20.66
C LEU A 619 -63.79 -9.44 -21.49
N ASP A 620 -64.98 -9.42 -20.92
CA ASP A 620 -66.21 -9.95 -21.57
C ASP A 620 -66.73 -8.95 -22.64
N GLU A 621 -66.58 -7.65 -22.45
CA GLU A 621 -66.90 -6.63 -23.48
C GLU A 621 -65.93 -6.70 -24.70
N LYS A 622 -64.76 -7.33 -24.56
CA LYS A 622 -63.77 -7.52 -25.63
C LYS A 622 -63.91 -8.87 -26.36
N LYS A 623 -64.72 -9.78 -25.87
CA LYS A 623 -65.10 -11.02 -26.57
C LYS A 623 -66.30 -10.77 -27.46
#